data_b93dfad9b7263606944e55b44863da92
#
_entry.id   b93dfad9b7263606944e55b44863da92
#
_cell.length_a   1.000
_cell.length_b   1.000
_cell.length_c   1.000
_cell.angle_alpha   90.00
_cell.angle_beta   90.00
_cell.angle_gamma   90.00
#
_symmetry.space_group_name_H-M   'P 1'
#
loop_
_entity.id
_entity.type
_entity.pdbx_description
1 polymer ?
#
loop_
_entity_poly.entity_id
_entity_poly.type
_entity_poly.pdbx_seq_one_letter_code
_entity_poly.pdbx_strand_id
1 'polypeptide(L)'
;EGNYELYRILTPIGTSDYQAENQRLECGIMISSNALNALGEDEFIKMMRFVDWLWYSDEGLTLTKWGKEGETYTVTDGAYSLTPGYYCKGLSIGQTSDDQVDLREELGYACGNFMYSGNTELLTSNFTDDLRDFYDRQGQYRKLRPLDPTVTFDEDQMEMLNLWGTPM
;
A
#
# COMPACT_ATOMS: atom_id res chain seq x y z
N GLU A 1 -6.85 29.61 -5.08
CA GLU A 1 -6.83 28.82 -6.33
C GLU A 1 -5.84 29.49 -7.28
N GLY A 2 -4.64 28.92 -7.35
CA GLY A 2 -3.59 29.44 -8.22
C GLY A 2 -3.49 28.60 -9.49
N ASN A 3 -3.22 29.24 -10.63
CA ASN A 3 -2.79 28.53 -11.82
C ASN A 3 -1.38 27.99 -11.58
N TYR A 4 -1.28 26.69 -11.26
CA TYR A 4 -0.01 25.99 -11.17
C TYR A 4 -0.06 24.72 -12.02
N GLU A 5 1.07 24.35 -12.53
CA GLU A 5 1.27 23.12 -13.31
C GLU A 5 2.28 22.25 -12.57
N LEU A 6 1.92 20.97 -12.38
CA LEU A 6 2.77 20.02 -11.66
C LEU A 6 3.59 19.22 -12.66
N TYR A 7 4.90 19.29 -12.52
CA TYR A 7 5.83 18.48 -13.30
C TYR A 7 6.47 17.40 -12.45
N ARG A 8 6.51 16.17 -12.97
CA ARG A 8 7.25 15.08 -12.36
C ARG A 8 8.70 15.14 -12.83
N ILE A 9 9.60 15.28 -11.89
CA ILE A 9 11.03 15.35 -12.16
C ILE A 9 11.68 14.06 -11.67
N LEU A 10 12.45 13.39 -12.56
CA LEU A 10 13.28 12.25 -12.16
C LEU A 10 14.24 12.69 -11.05
N THR A 11 14.46 11.81 -10.08
CA THR A 11 15.38 12.15 -9.00
C THR A 11 16.77 12.43 -9.56
N PRO A 12 17.41 13.53 -9.15
CA PRO A 12 18.73 13.89 -9.58
C PRO A 12 19.73 12.75 -9.34
N ILE A 13 20.58 12.49 -10.31
CA ILE A 13 21.70 11.54 -10.19
C ILE A 13 22.81 12.29 -9.45
N GLY A 14 23.15 11.78 -8.25
CA GLY A 14 24.26 12.29 -7.46
C GLY A 14 25.48 11.36 -7.53
N THR A 15 26.27 11.39 -6.49
CA THR A 15 27.43 10.47 -6.32
C THR A 15 27.01 9.03 -6.06
N SER A 16 25.73 8.80 -5.76
CA SER A 16 25.14 7.48 -5.53
C SER A 16 23.92 7.31 -6.42
N ASP A 17 23.84 6.17 -7.09
CA ASP A 17 22.70 5.72 -7.90
C ASP A 17 21.70 4.87 -7.08
N TYR A 18 21.90 4.81 -5.76
CA TYR A 18 21.02 4.07 -4.87
C TYR A 18 19.80 4.88 -4.45
N GLN A 19 18.67 4.20 -4.38
CA GLN A 19 17.44 4.68 -3.77
C GLN A 19 17.25 3.96 -2.43
N ALA A 20 16.89 4.72 -1.40
CA ALA A 20 16.41 4.10 -0.17
C ALA A 20 15.09 3.37 -0.47
N GLU A 21 15.00 2.11 -0.08
CA GLU A 21 13.78 1.33 -0.10
C GLU A 21 13.11 1.46 1.27
N ASN A 22 11.78 1.62 1.29
CA ASN A 22 11.03 1.49 2.52
C ASN A 22 11.16 0.07 3.06
N GLN A 23 11.05 -0.07 4.36
CA GLN A 23 11.11 -1.38 5.01
C GLN A 23 10.03 -2.30 4.40
N ARG A 24 10.44 -3.49 3.96
CA ARG A 24 9.53 -4.46 3.33
C ARG A 24 8.53 -5.09 4.29
N LEU A 25 8.73 -4.93 5.59
CA LEU A 25 7.93 -5.50 6.66
C LEU A 25 7.29 -4.41 7.53
N GLU A 26 6.86 -3.33 6.90
CA GLU A 26 6.26 -2.19 7.61
C GLU A 26 4.86 -2.51 8.16
N CYS A 27 4.12 -3.34 7.46
CA CYS A 27 2.75 -3.73 7.84
C CYS A 27 2.58 -5.24 7.74
N GLY A 28 1.76 -5.79 8.63
CA GLY A 28 1.44 -7.22 8.63
C GLY A 28 0.30 -7.57 9.56
N ILE A 29 -0.17 -8.80 9.45
CA ILE A 29 -1.12 -9.40 10.39
C ILE A 29 -0.36 -10.22 11.41
N MET A 30 -0.67 -10.02 12.68
CA MET A 30 -0.20 -10.87 13.76
C MET A 30 -1.31 -11.82 14.19
N ILE A 31 -1.01 -13.12 14.18
CA ILE A 31 -1.92 -14.17 14.63
C ILE A 31 -1.41 -14.67 15.97
N SER A 32 -2.30 -14.67 16.97
CA SER A 32 -1.94 -15.16 18.30
C SER A 32 -1.48 -16.62 18.25
N SER A 33 -0.40 -16.93 18.94
CA SER A 33 0.07 -18.33 19.10
C SER A 33 -0.96 -19.24 19.76
N ASN A 34 -1.92 -18.69 20.51
CA ASN A 34 -3.01 -19.44 21.12
C ASN A 34 -4.22 -19.63 20.22
N ALA A 35 -4.24 -19.06 19.03
CA ALA A 35 -5.41 -19.09 18.14
C ALA A 35 -5.78 -20.54 17.76
N LEU A 36 -4.80 -21.39 17.50
CA LEU A 36 -5.03 -22.81 17.21
C LEU A 36 -5.72 -23.54 18.37
N ASN A 37 -5.26 -23.28 19.60
CA ASN A 37 -5.85 -23.92 20.80
C ASN A 37 -7.26 -23.40 21.09
N ALA A 38 -7.50 -22.12 20.85
CA ALA A 38 -8.80 -21.47 21.11
C ALA A 38 -9.87 -21.83 20.11
N LEU A 39 -9.50 -21.95 18.83
CA LEU A 39 -10.43 -22.17 17.71
C LEU A 39 -10.59 -23.67 17.38
N GLY A 40 -9.58 -24.48 17.66
CA GLY A 40 -9.43 -25.81 17.11
C GLY A 40 -8.90 -25.78 15.67
N GLU A 41 -8.42 -26.92 15.19
CA GLU A 41 -7.71 -27.03 13.91
C GLU A 41 -8.57 -26.59 12.71
N ASP A 42 -9.80 -27.06 12.64
CA ASP A 42 -10.69 -26.79 11.50
C ASP A 42 -11.00 -25.29 11.34
N GLU A 43 -11.33 -24.61 12.42
CA GLU A 43 -11.64 -23.18 12.40
C GLU A 43 -10.38 -22.33 12.22
N PHE A 44 -9.26 -22.78 12.76
CA PHE A 44 -7.97 -22.13 12.52
C PHE A 44 -7.58 -22.20 11.04
N ILE A 45 -7.73 -23.35 10.39
CA ILE A 45 -7.48 -23.50 8.94
C ILE A 45 -8.41 -22.61 8.12
N LYS A 46 -9.69 -22.49 8.47
CA LYS A 46 -10.62 -21.57 7.80
C LYS A 46 -10.18 -20.12 7.93
N MET A 47 -9.77 -19.71 9.12
CA MET A 47 -9.24 -18.38 9.37
C MET A 47 -7.98 -18.12 8.52
N MET A 48 -7.04 -19.08 8.47
CA MET A 48 -5.83 -18.94 7.67
C MET A 48 -6.14 -18.86 6.15
N ARG A 49 -7.10 -19.63 5.66
CA ARG A 49 -7.56 -19.54 4.26
C ARG A 49 -8.18 -18.19 3.95
N PHE A 50 -8.93 -17.60 4.88
CA PHE A 50 -9.48 -16.26 4.71
C PHE A 50 -8.36 -15.21 4.64
N VAL A 51 -7.35 -15.30 5.52
CA VAL A 51 -6.18 -14.40 5.49
C VAL A 51 -5.41 -14.55 4.18
N ASP A 52 -5.19 -15.78 3.74
CA ASP A 52 -4.52 -16.08 2.46
C ASP A 52 -5.27 -15.49 1.28
N TRP A 53 -6.58 -15.70 1.20
CA TRP A 53 -7.43 -15.11 0.18
C TRP A 53 -7.37 -13.58 0.21
N LEU A 54 -7.49 -12.97 1.39
CA LEU A 54 -7.53 -11.51 1.54
C LEU A 54 -6.22 -10.84 1.10
N TRP A 55 -5.07 -11.48 1.37
CA TRP A 55 -3.75 -10.89 1.15
C TRP A 55 -3.08 -11.29 -0.17
N TYR A 56 -3.42 -12.46 -0.71
CA TYR A 56 -2.68 -13.05 -1.83
C TYR A 56 -3.55 -13.39 -3.04
N SER A 57 -4.88 -13.28 -2.95
CA SER A 57 -5.73 -13.46 -4.13
C SER A 57 -6.00 -12.13 -4.84
N ASP A 58 -6.08 -12.17 -6.16
CA ASP A 58 -6.45 -11.01 -6.98
C ASP A 58 -7.83 -10.49 -6.60
N GLU A 59 -8.76 -11.39 -6.28
CA GLU A 59 -10.13 -11.04 -5.86
C GLU A 59 -10.13 -10.28 -4.53
N GLY A 60 -9.43 -10.79 -3.50
CA GLY A 60 -9.32 -10.15 -2.19
C GLY A 60 -8.62 -8.80 -2.28
N LEU A 61 -7.53 -8.71 -3.03
CA LEU A 61 -6.79 -7.47 -3.25
C LEU A 61 -7.63 -6.44 -4.02
N THR A 62 -8.35 -6.86 -5.06
CA THR A 62 -9.23 -5.98 -5.83
C THR A 62 -10.37 -5.47 -4.95
N LEU A 63 -11.01 -6.34 -4.21
CA LEU A 63 -12.08 -5.98 -3.28
C LEU A 63 -11.61 -4.96 -2.23
N THR A 64 -10.46 -5.20 -1.62
CA THR A 64 -9.92 -4.29 -0.58
C THR A 64 -9.49 -2.94 -1.13
N LYS A 65 -9.03 -2.88 -2.37
CA LYS A 65 -8.58 -1.64 -3.00
C LYS A 65 -9.73 -0.83 -3.60
N TRP A 66 -10.58 -1.48 -4.38
CA TRP A 66 -11.56 -0.83 -5.24
C TRP A 66 -13.00 -1.01 -4.75
N GLY A 67 -13.25 -2.01 -3.91
CA GLY A 67 -14.59 -2.38 -3.48
C GLY A 67 -15.26 -3.33 -4.45
N LYS A 68 -16.52 -3.06 -4.80
CA LYS A 68 -17.36 -3.96 -5.59
C LYS A 68 -17.56 -3.44 -7.01
N GLU A 69 -17.23 -4.28 -7.98
CA GLU A 69 -17.38 -3.94 -9.40
C GLU A 69 -18.85 -3.64 -9.76
N GLY A 70 -19.05 -2.60 -10.56
CA GLY A 70 -20.36 -2.11 -10.95
C GLY A 70 -21.08 -1.27 -9.88
N GLU A 71 -20.53 -1.20 -8.67
CA GLU A 71 -21.04 -0.35 -7.59
C GLU A 71 -20.03 0.77 -7.27
N THR A 72 -18.87 0.43 -6.75
CA THR A 72 -17.86 1.41 -6.34
C THR A 72 -16.83 1.71 -7.41
N TYR A 73 -16.63 0.78 -8.34
CA TYR A 73 -15.71 0.96 -9.47
C TYR A 73 -16.19 0.24 -10.72
N THR A 74 -15.60 0.60 -11.85
CA THR A 74 -15.76 -0.05 -13.15
C THR A 74 -14.41 -0.31 -13.80
N VAL A 75 -14.33 -1.32 -14.67
CA VAL A 75 -13.15 -1.61 -15.47
C VAL A 75 -13.50 -1.41 -16.94
N THR A 76 -12.74 -0.56 -17.64
CA THR A 76 -12.89 -0.30 -19.07
C THR A 76 -11.53 -0.46 -19.74
N ASP A 77 -11.44 -1.40 -20.67
CA ASP A 77 -10.19 -1.72 -21.38
C ASP A 77 -8.99 -2.02 -20.44
N GLY A 78 -9.30 -2.65 -19.29
CA GLY A 78 -8.30 -2.97 -18.26
C GLY A 78 -7.96 -1.81 -17.30
N ALA A 79 -8.50 -0.63 -17.51
CA ALA A 79 -8.32 0.52 -16.62
C ALA A 79 -9.41 0.57 -15.55
N TYR A 80 -8.99 0.66 -14.30
CA TYR A 80 -9.87 0.79 -13.14
C TYR A 80 -10.24 2.25 -12.91
N SER A 81 -11.52 2.52 -12.71
CA SER A 81 -12.04 3.86 -12.42
C SER A 81 -13.11 3.79 -11.34
N LEU A 82 -13.06 4.72 -10.38
CA LEU A 82 -14.13 4.83 -9.39
C LEU A 82 -15.44 5.29 -10.08
N THR A 83 -16.55 4.70 -9.63
CA THR A 83 -17.88 5.13 -10.05
C THR A 83 -18.11 6.56 -9.54
N PRO A 84 -18.78 7.45 -10.32
CA PRO A 84 -19.14 8.78 -9.86
C PRO A 84 -19.89 8.73 -8.52
N GLY A 85 -19.53 9.60 -7.59
CA GLY A 85 -20.07 9.61 -6.24
C GLY A 85 -19.19 8.91 -5.20
N TYR A 86 -18.15 8.22 -5.62
CA TYR A 86 -17.17 7.60 -4.72
C TYR A 86 -15.79 8.21 -4.89
N TYR A 87 -15.03 8.22 -3.80
CA TYR A 87 -13.61 8.58 -3.82
C TYR A 87 -12.83 7.73 -2.81
N CYS A 88 -11.52 7.76 -2.91
CA CYS A 88 -10.64 7.12 -1.95
C CYS A 88 -9.59 8.12 -1.47
N LYS A 89 -9.81 8.72 -0.31
CA LYS A 89 -8.94 9.71 0.31
C LYS A 89 -7.53 9.18 0.54
N GLY A 90 -7.43 7.93 0.96
CA GLY A 90 -6.15 7.28 1.22
C GLY A 90 -5.23 7.15 0.00
N LEU A 91 -5.79 7.15 -1.21
CA LEU A 91 -5.05 7.12 -2.48
C LEU A 91 -5.13 8.44 -3.25
N SER A 92 -5.84 9.44 -2.73
CA SER A 92 -6.12 10.73 -3.42
C SER A 92 -6.75 10.54 -4.80
N ILE A 93 -7.65 9.56 -4.94
CA ILE A 93 -8.29 9.21 -6.20
C ILE A 93 -9.76 9.59 -6.17
N GLY A 94 -10.20 10.26 -7.23
CA GLY A 94 -11.62 10.45 -7.55
C GLY A 94 -12.32 11.57 -6.78
N GLN A 95 -11.66 12.28 -5.86
CA GLN A 95 -12.31 13.38 -5.14
C GLN A 95 -12.52 14.58 -6.07
N THR A 96 -13.79 14.90 -6.32
CA THR A 96 -14.22 16.03 -7.15
C THR A 96 -15.19 16.96 -6.41
N SER A 97 -15.79 16.51 -5.31
CA SER A 97 -16.72 17.26 -4.46
C SER A 97 -16.74 16.72 -3.03
N ASP A 98 -17.29 17.49 -2.10
CA ASP A 98 -17.32 17.14 -0.67
C ASP A 98 -18.48 16.20 -0.30
N ASP A 99 -19.41 15.94 -1.22
CA ASP A 99 -20.59 15.09 -1.05
C ASP A 99 -20.39 13.64 -1.52
N GLN A 100 -19.17 13.29 -1.92
CA GLN A 100 -18.82 11.94 -2.32
C GLN A 100 -18.58 11.03 -1.11
N VAL A 101 -18.86 9.74 -1.30
CA VAL A 101 -18.64 8.69 -0.29
C VAL A 101 -17.20 8.23 -0.30
N ASP A 102 -16.53 8.29 0.84
CA ASP A 102 -15.17 7.73 0.99
C ASP A 102 -15.22 6.22 1.16
N LEU A 103 -14.56 5.51 0.27
CA LEU A 103 -14.49 4.04 0.32
C LEU A 103 -13.88 3.53 1.63
N ARG A 104 -12.95 4.25 2.22
CA ARG A 104 -12.26 3.83 3.44
C ARG A 104 -13.01 4.22 4.70
N GLU A 105 -13.38 5.50 4.81
CA GLU A 105 -13.96 6.04 6.05
C GLU A 105 -15.42 5.59 6.23
N GLU A 106 -16.18 5.48 5.14
CA GLU A 106 -17.62 5.19 5.20
C GLU A 106 -17.96 3.73 4.89
N LEU A 107 -17.22 3.09 3.99
CA LEU A 107 -17.49 1.72 3.58
C LEU A 107 -16.49 0.68 4.13
N GLY A 108 -15.39 1.13 4.74
CA GLY A 108 -14.43 0.25 5.39
C GLY A 108 -13.48 -0.50 4.44
N TYR A 109 -13.40 -0.11 3.17
CA TYR A 109 -12.42 -0.68 2.25
C TYR A 109 -11.00 -0.17 2.56
N ALA A 110 -10.01 -1.02 2.36
CA ALA A 110 -8.64 -0.70 2.75
C ALA A 110 -7.95 0.33 1.86
N CYS A 111 -8.51 0.63 0.67
CA CYS A 111 -7.97 1.58 -0.31
C CYS A 111 -6.49 1.35 -0.62
N GLY A 112 -6.08 0.08 -0.65
CA GLY A 112 -4.73 -0.31 -1.00
C GLY A 112 -3.78 -0.61 0.15
N ASN A 113 -4.22 -0.62 1.40
CA ASN A 113 -3.37 -0.99 2.53
C ASN A 113 -2.87 -2.45 2.48
N PHE A 114 -3.51 -3.31 1.69
CA PHE A 114 -3.14 -4.71 1.49
C PHE A 114 -2.39 -4.96 0.16
N MET A 115 -1.93 -3.93 -0.52
CA MET A 115 -1.36 -4.03 -1.86
C MET A 115 0.03 -4.65 -1.97
N TYR A 116 0.70 -4.89 -0.86
CA TYR A 116 2.11 -5.27 -0.87
C TYR A 116 2.39 -6.76 -1.06
N SER A 117 1.37 -7.52 -1.39
CA SER A 117 1.48 -8.97 -1.57
C SER A 117 1.97 -9.42 -2.96
N GLY A 118 2.47 -8.51 -3.78
CA GLY A 118 3.22 -8.87 -5.00
C GLY A 118 2.48 -8.72 -6.31
N ASN A 119 1.18 -8.35 -6.32
CA ASN A 119 0.47 -8.07 -7.56
C ASN A 119 0.71 -6.62 -8.02
N THR A 120 1.73 -6.45 -8.88
CA THR A 120 2.14 -5.14 -9.41
C THR A 120 1.06 -4.50 -10.27
N GLU A 121 0.28 -5.28 -11.01
CA GLU A 121 -0.79 -4.76 -11.87
C GLU A 121 -1.89 -4.12 -11.02
N LEU A 122 -2.34 -4.80 -9.96
CA LEU A 122 -3.29 -4.24 -9.02
C LEU A 122 -2.71 -3.05 -8.24
N LEU A 123 -1.43 -3.11 -7.87
CA LEU A 123 -0.75 -1.99 -7.23
C LEU A 123 -0.82 -0.73 -8.09
N THR A 124 -0.55 -0.87 -9.38
CA THR A 124 -0.51 0.25 -10.34
C THR A 124 -1.82 0.47 -11.11
N SER A 125 -2.90 -0.20 -10.72
CA SER A 125 -4.19 -0.13 -11.44
C SER A 125 -4.81 1.28 -11.49
N ASN A 126 -4.43 2.17 -10.57
CA ASN A 126 -4.83 3.59 -10.53
C ASN A 126 -3.82 4.52 -11.22
N PHE A 127 -2.75 4.00 -11.81
CA PHE A 127 -1.75 4.85 -12.47
C PHE A 127 -2.22 5.22 -13.87
N THR A 128 -2.06 6.48 -14.22
CA THR A 128 -2.15 6.94 -15.61
C THR A 128 -0.94 6.47 -16.40
N ASP A 129 -1.02 6.46 -17.72
CA ASP A 129 0.09 6.06 -18.59
C ASP A 129 1.33 6.93 -18.36
N ASP A 130 1.16 8.23 -18.17
CA ASP A 130 2.25 9.16 -17.84
C ASP A 130 2.92 8.79 -16.50
N LEU A 131 2.15 8.33 -15.52
CA LEU A 131 2.69 7.93 -14.24
C LEU A 131 3.44 6.61 -14.34
N ARG A 132 2.93 5.66 -15.13
CA ARG A 132 3.62 4.39 -15.42
C ARG A 132 4.96 4.65 -16.11
N ASP A 133 4.96 5.43 -17.18
CA ASP A 133 6.19 5.82 -17.91
C ASP A 133 7.21 6.52 -16.99
N PHE A 134 6.74 7.39 -16.11
CA PHE A 134 7.61 8.04 -15.12
C PHE A 134 8.27 7.03 -14.16
N TYR A 135 7.51 6.08 -13.61
CA TYR A 135 8.05 5.08 -12.71
C TYR A 135 8.99 4.11 -13.42
N ASP A 136 8.67 3.71 -14.64
CA ASP A 136 9.53 2.85 -15.46
C ASP A 136 10.87 3.52 -15.76
N ARG A 137 10.84 4.79 -16.17
CA ARG A 137 12.07 5.57 -16.38
C ARG A 137 12.86 5.75 -15.08
N GLN A 138 12.19 6.00 -13.98
CA GLN A 138 12.86 6.14 -12.70
C GLN A 138 13.53 4.84 -12.26
N GLY A 139 12.89 3.68 -12.47
CA GLY A 139 13.44 2.37 -12.17
C GLY A 139 14.69 1.99 -12.98
N GLN A 140 14.82 2.52 -14.20
CA GLN A 140 16.01 2.27 -15.05
C GLN A 140 17.29 2.91 -14.51
N TYR A 141 17.17 3.98 -13.74
CA TYR A 141 18.31 4.77 -13.27
C TYR A 141 18.67 4.53 -11.81
N ARG A 142 17.93 3.66 -11.13
CA ARG A 142 18.10 3.46 -9.69
C ARG A 142 18.32 2.01 -9.32
N LYS A 143 19.31 1.82 -8.48
CA LYS A 143 19.52 0.56 -7.78
C LYS A 143 18.91 0.67 -6.38
N LEU A 144 18.26 -0.38 -5.93
CA LEU A 144 17.84 -0.47 -4.54
C LEU A 144 19.07 -0.62 -3.66
N ARG A 145 19.15 0.20 -2.63
CA ARG A 145 20.20 0.06 -1.62
C ARG A 145 20.06 -1.30 -0.94
N PRO A 146 21.13 -2.04 -0.73
CA PRO A 146 21.11 -3.23 0.11
C PRO A 146 20.49 -2.87 1.48
N LEU A 147 19.63 -3.76 1.99
CA LEU A 147 19.06 -3.55 3.32
C LEU A 147 20.18 -3.51 4.35
N ASP A 148 20.12 -2.53 5.25
CA ASP A 148 21.02 -2.50 6.39
C ASP A 148 20.75 -3.74 7.27
N PRO A 149 21.79 -4.32 7.88
CA PRO A 149 21.60 -5.44 8.77
C PRO A 149 20.67 -5.06 9.91
N THR A 150 19.71 -5.95 10.22
CA THR A 150 18.82 -5.74 11.36
C THR A 150 19.65 -5.79 12.64
N VAL A 151 19.72 -4.67 13.34
CA VAL A 151 20.34 -4.59 14.65
C VAL A 151 19.23 -4.70 15.70
N THR A 152 19.31 -5.72 16.51
CA THR A 152 18.40 -5.88 17.66
C THR A 152 19.07 -5.24 18.86
N PHE A 153 18.36 -4.31 19.51
CA PHE A 153 18.82 -3.65 20.73
C PHE A 153 18.14 -4.30 21.93
N ASP A 154 18.87 -4.42 23.03
CA ASP A 154 18.27 -4.77 24.32
C ASP A 154 17.52 -3.57 24.93
N GLU A 155 16.83 -3.78 26.05
CA GLU A 155 16.01 -2.74 26.69
C GLU A 155 16.83 -1.51 27.11
N ASP A 156 18.03 -1.69 27.63
CA ASP A 156 18.92 -0.63 28.07
C ASP A 156 19.41 0.20 26.87
N GLN A 157 19.73 -0.47 25.77
CA GLN A 157 20.14 0.18 24.53
C GLN A 157 19.00 0.96 23.88
N MET A 158 17.77 0.42 23.92
CA MET A 158 16.59 1.12 23.44
C MET A 158 16.27 2.35 24.29
N GLU A 159 16.43 2.28 25.61
CA GLU A 159 16.26 3.41 26.49
C GLU A 159 17.31 4.51 26.19
N MET A 160 18.57 4.14 25.98
CA MET A 160 19.63 5.05 25.56
C MET A 160 19.33 5.70 24.22
N LEU A 161 18.88 4.94 23.21
CA LEU A 161 18.50 5.48 21.91
C LEU A 161 17.34 6.49 22.02
N ASN A 162 16.35 6.21 22.83
CA ASN A 162 15.23 7.13 23.08
C ASN A 162 15.68 8.41 23.79
N LEU A 163 16.59 8.29 24.74
CA LEU A 163 17.17 9.44 25.47
C LEU A 163 18.02 10.34 24.55
N TRP A 164 18.75 9.78 23.60
CA TRP A 164 19.70 10.52 22.76
C TRP A 164 19.14 10.87 21.38
N GLY A 165 18.14 10.14 20.89
CA GLY A 165 17.54 10.33 19.57
C GLY A 165 16.38 11.34 19.50
N THR A 166 15.80 11.71 20.64
CA THR A 166 14.60 12.57 20.70
C THR A 166 14.87 14.10 20.84
N PRO A 167 16.07 14.59 21.12
CA PRO A 167 16.27 16.02 21.39
C PRO A 167 16.73 16.87 20.22
N MET A 168 16.37 16.52 18.97
CA MET A 168 16.65 17.48 17.87
C MET A 168 15.44 17.76 17.02
#